data_4a7fd97f0e3d7cbd962567cfcf5d5d9b
#
_entry.id   4a7fd97f0e3d7cbd962567cfcf5d5d9b
#
_cell.length_a   1.000
_cell.length_b   1.000
_cell.length_c   1.000
_cell.angle_alpha   90.00
_cell.angle_beta   90.00
_cell.angle_gamma   90.00
#
_symmetry.space_group_name_H-M   'P 1'
#
loop_
_entity.id
_entity.type
_entity.pdbx_description
1 polymer ?
#
loop_
_entity_poly.entity_id
_entity_poly.type
_entity_poly.pdbx_seq_one_letter_code
_entity_poly.pdbx_strand_id
1 'polypeptide(L)'
;MSLPFRLLPVAIALCGLAACATSHVMIGKARPPTSPESVQLYTRPPEMPYEEIARIETSSQGTFAFGAQAKTDAVIHRLKVEAAKLGANGLLLEGMGDQPSGSVGTGGGSTSYSGRSAVGAGIGVNVGLTRKVGGGLAIYVQPQ
;
A
#
# COMPACT_ATOMS: atom_id res chain seq x y z
N MET A 1 -26.57 -19.67 33.16
CA MET A 1 -26.55 -18.42 32.39
C MET A 1 -26.14 -18.77 30.97
N SER A 2 -27.15 -18.91 30.10
CA SER A 2 -26.97 -19.27 28.69
C SER A 2 -26.73 -18.02 27.85
N LEU A 3 -25.52 -17.83 27.37
CA LEU A 3 -25.21 -16.78 26.39
C LEU A 3 -26.01 -17.05 25.12
N PRO A 4 -26.67 -16.05 24.55
CA PRO A 4 -27.46 -16.24 23.33
C PRO A 4 -26.52 -16.49 22.16
N PHE A 5 -26.56 -17.71 21.65
CA PHE A 5 -25.84 -18.22 20.47
C PHE A 5 -26.08 -17.42 19.16
N ARG A 6 -26.93 -16.39 19.22
CA ARG A 6 -27.32 -15.55 18.07
C ARG A 6 -26.37 -14.40 17.72
N LEU A 7 -25.39 -14.10 18.58
CA LEU A 7 -24.42 -13.00 18.31
C LEU A 7 -23.13 -13.46 17.64
N LEU A 8 -22.91 -14.75 17.51
CA LEU A 8 -21.70 -15.31 16.90
C LEU A 8 -21.56 -15.01 15.39
N PRO A 9 -22.63 -15.05 14.56
CA PRO A 9 -22.48 -14.78 13.12
C PRO A 9 -22.22 -13.31 12.78
N VAL A 10 -22.55 -12.36 13.66
CA VAL A 10 -22.33 -10.93 13.42
C VAL A 10 -20.87 -10.54 13.65
N ALA A 11 -20.18 -11.19 14.58
CA ALA A 11 -18.78 -10.90 14.86
C ALA A 11 -17.84 -11.37 13.72
N ILE A 12 -18.21 -12.44 13.00
CA ILE A 12 -17.42 -12.98 11.89
C ILE A 12 -17.55 -12.12 10.63
N ALA A 13 -18.68 -11.43 10.43
CA ALA A 13 -18.92 -10.58 9.26
C ALA A 13 -18.13 -9.26 9.30
N LEU A 14 -17.64 -8.82 10.46
CA LEU A 14 -16.90 -7.55 10.60
C LEU A 14 -15.41 -7.65 10.27
N CYS A 15 -14.85 -8.87 10.16
CA CYS A 15 -13.40 -9.05 9.86
C CYS A 15 -13.05 -8.98 8.36
N GLY A 16 -14.02 -8.84 7.47
CA GLY A 16 -13.83 -8.94 6.02
C GLY A 16 -13.49 -7.65 5.27
N LEU A 17 -13.41 -6.49 5.93
CA LEU A 17 -13.25 -5.18 5.27
C LEU A 17 -11.87 -4.54 5.46
N ALA A 18 -10.82 -5.34 5.63
CA ALA A 18 -9.47 -4.85 5.43
C ALA A 18 -9.24 -4.68 3.93
N ALA A 19 -9.65 -3.52 3.38
CA ALA A 19 -9.31 -3.13 2.03
C ALA A 19 -7.79 -3.09 1.91
N CYS A 20 -7.21 -4.09 1.25
CA CYS A 20 -5.78 -4.18 1.03
C CYS A 20 -5.33 -2.98 0.18
N ALA A 21 -4.59 -2.05 0.78
CA ALA A 21 -3.93 -0.96 0.06
C ALA A 21 -2.74 -1.46 -0.79
N THR A 22 -2.53 -2.76 -0.83
CA THR A 22 -1.46 -3.43 -1.55
C THR A 22 -2.05 -4.50 -2.46
N SER A 23 -1.60 -4.51 -3.71
CA SER A 23 -1.93 -5.54 -4.71
C SER A 23 -0.66 -6.14 -5.28
N HIS A 24 -0.72 -7.38 -5.73
CA HIS A 24 0.38 -8.01 -6.46
C HIS A 24 -0.10 -8.86 -7.63
N VAL A 25 0.74 -8.98 -8.62
CA VAL A 25 0.54 -9.86 -9.79
C VAL A 25 1.70 -10.85 -9.83
N MET A 26 1.38 -12.12 -9.72
CA MET A 26 2.38 -13.19 -9.79
C MET A 26 2.99 -13.29 -11.18
N ILE A 27 4.32 -13.36 -11.26
CA ILE A 27 5.09 -13.58 -12.49
C ILE A 27 5.75 -14.96 -12.43
N GLY A 28 6.37 -15.25 -11.30
CA GLY A 28 7.02 -16.54 -11.02
C GLY A 28 6.31 -17.33 -9.93
N LYS A 29 7.07 -18.11 -9.19
CA LYS A 29 6.56 -18.95 -8.11
C LYS A 29 6.85 -18.32 -6.74
N ALA A 30 5.84 -18.26 -5.88
CA ALA A 30 6.04 -17.90 -4.48
C ALA A 30 6.92 -18.92 -3.78
N ARG A 31 7.71 -18.45 -2.83
CA ARG A 31 8.58 -19.22 -1.95
C ARG A 31 8.05 -19.16 -0.51
N PRO A 32 8.56 -19.96 0.42
CA PRO A 32 8.20 -19.84 1.83
C PRO A 32 8.42 -18.39 2.33
N PRO A 33 7.49 -17.83 3.09
CA PRO A 33 7.59 -16.46 3.58
C PRO A 33 8.88 -16.21 4.37
N THR A 34 9.40 -14.99 4.25
CA THR A 34 10.58 -14.51 4.97
C THR A 34 10.21 -13.32 5.86
N SER A 35 11.19 -12.79 6.59
CA SER A 35 11.03 -11.55 7.37
C SER A 35 11.16 -10.33 6.46
N PRO A 36 10.33 -9.27 6.63
CA PRO A 36 10.46 -8.03 5.88
C PRO A 36 11.83 -7.35 6.02
N GLU A 37 12.48 -7.53 7.16
CA GLU A 37 13.82 -7.00 7.45
C GLU A 37 14.91 -7.68 6.60
N SER A 38 14.69 -8.94 6.20
CA SER A 38 15.61 -9.68 5.33
C SER A 38 15.49 -9.31 3.86
N VAL A 39 14.43 -8.58 3.48
CA VAL A 39 14.22 -8.14 2.10
C VAL A 39 15.10 -6.92 1.82
N GLN A 40 16.10 -7.11 0.96
CA GLN A 40 16.98 -6.04 0.52
C GLN A 40 16.31 -5.16 -0.53
N LEU A 41 16.45 -3.82 -0.39
CA LEU A 41 15.92 -2.88 -1.37
C LEU A 41 16.96 -2.62 -2.46
N TYR A 42 16.54 -2.79 -3.71
CA TYR A 42 17.32 -2.51 -4.90
C TYR A 42 16.68 -1.37 -5.68
N THR A 43 17.47 -0.37 -6.08
CA THR A 43 17.06 0.72 -6.97
C THR A 43 17.50 0.48 -8.42
N ARG A 44 18.32 -0.54 -8.62
CA ARG A 44 18.78 -1.05 -9.92
C ARG A 44 18.81 -2.56 -9.88
N PRO A 45 18.64 -3.24 -11.01
CA PRO A 45 18.76 -4.70 -11.06
C PRO A 45 20.09 -5.15 -10.44
N PRO A 46 20.07 -6.17 -9.55
CA PRO A 46 21.29 -6.73 -9.00
C PRO A 46 22.13 -7.37 -10.12
N GLU A 47 23.45 -7.34 -9.96
CA GLU A 47 24.38 -7.99 -10.91
C GLU A 47 24.35 -9.52 -10.80
N MET A 48 23.87 -10.03 -9.69
CA MET A 48 23.72 -11.47 -9.47
C MET A 48 22.44 -12.00 -10.14
N PRO A 49 22.42 -13.27 -10.55
CA PRO A 49 21.22 -13.91 -11.07
C PRO A 49 20.08 -13.84 -10.05
N TYR A 50 18.91 -13.45 -10.52
CA TYR A 50 17.70 -13.39 -9.71
C TYR A 50 16.48 -13.93 -10.46
N GLU A 51 15.49 -14.38 -9.71
CA GLU A 51 14.20 -14.80 -10.22
C GLU A 51 13.14 -13.78 -9.85
N GLU A 52 12.29 -13.43 -10.80
CA GLU A 52 11.14 -12.56 -10.57
C GLU A 52 10.00 -13.38 -9.97
N ILE A 53 9.45 -12.92 -8.83
CA ILE A 53 8.36 -13.61 -8.16
C ILE A 53 7.03 -12.94 -8.48
N ALA A 54 6.93 -11.64 -8.22
CA ALA A 54 5.70 -10.88 -8.43
C ALA A 54 5.97 -9.39 -8.58
N ARG A 55 5.12 -8.71 -9.32
CA ARG A 55 5.02 -7.25 -9.30
C ARG A 55 4.07 -6.83 -8.20
N ILE A 56 4.48 -5.88 -7.38
CA ILE A 56 3.72 -5.40 -6.22
C ILE A 56 3.48 -3.91 -6.38
N GLU A 57 2.27 -3.47 -6.09
CA GLU A 57 1.88 -2.07 -6.02
C GLU A 57 1.24 -1.77 -4.69
N THR A 58 1.55 -0.62 -4.12
CA THR A 58 0.98 -0.16 -2.85
C THR A 58 0.91 1.36 -2.76
N SER A 59 0.20 1.85 -1.76
CA SER A 59 0.09 3.27 -1.48
C SER A 59 0.23 3.57 0.01
N SER A 60 0.49 4.84 0.34
CA SER A 60 0.50 5.32 1.72
C SER A 60 -0.91 5.54 2.29
N GLN A 61 -1.97 5.19 1.57
CA GLN A 61 -3.35 5.36 2.04
C GLN A 61 -3.59 4.58 3.34
N GLY A 62 -4.29 5.20 4.29
CA GLY A 62 -4.57 4.60 5.59
C GLY A 62 -3.36 4.52 6.54
N THR A 63 -2.24 5.16 6.23
CA THR A 63 -1.15 5.37 7.19
C THR A 63 -1.28 6.72 7.86
N PHE A 64 -0.90 6.79 9.14
CA PHE A 64 -0.76 8.06 9.87
C PHE A 64 0.57 8.76 9.57
N ALA A 65 1.09 8.61 8.35
CA ALA A 65 2.35 9.20 7.94
C ALA A 65 2.14 10.65 7.49
N PHE A 66 2.75 11.58 8.21
CA PHE A 66 2.74 13.00 7.88
C PHE A 66 4.06 13.40 7.22
N GLY A 67 3.96 14.11 6.09
CA GLY A 67 5.12 14.52 5.31
C GLY A 67 5.52 13.53 4.22
N ALA A 68 6.27 14.02 3.24
CA ALA A 68 6.63 13.26 2.05
C ALA A 68 7.53 12.07 2.37
N GLN A 69 8.52 12.25 3.25
CA GLN A 69 9.46 11.20 3.63
C GLN A 69 8.74 10.06 4.36
N ALA A 70 7.94 10.38 5.38
CA ALA A 70 7.22 9.36 6.14
C ALA A 70 6.24 8.54 5.26
N LYS A 71 5.60 9.18 4.27
CA LYS A 71 4.76 8.50 3.28
C LYS A 71 5.58 7.57 2.38
N THR A 72 6.77 8.00 1.98
CA THR A 72 7.70 7.19 1.19
C THR A 72 8.13 5.94 1.97
N ASP A 73 8.56 6.12 3.22
CA ASP A 73 9.00 5.03 4.09
C ASP A 73 7.86 4.02 4.34
N ALA A 74 6.63 4.51 4.52
CA ALA A 74 5.45 3.66 4.66
C ALA A 74 5.18 2.82 3.41
N VAL A 75 5.34 3.38 2.21
CA VAL A 75 5.20 2.65 0.95
C VAL A 75 6.29 1.57 0.82
N ILE A 76 7.55 1.93 1.05
CA ILE A 76 8.67 0.98 1.00
C ILE A 76 8.46 -0.16 2.00
N HIS A 77 8.07 0.16 3.24
CA HIS A 77 7.80 -0.85 4.25
C HIS A 77 6.70 -1.82 3.81
N ARG A 78 5.58 -1.32 3.26
CA ARG A 78 4.49 -2.16 2.76
C ARG A 78 4.93 -3.06 1.60
N LEU A 79 5.72 -2.52 0.66
CA LEU A 79 6.29 -3.31 -0.44
C LEU A 79 7.17 -4.44 0.09
N LYS A 80 8.03 -4.17 1.09
CA LYS A 80 8.87 -5.19 1.73
C LYS A 80 8.05 -6.27 2.45
N VAL A 81 7.02 -5.86 3.18
CA VAL A 81 6.10 -6.80 3.86
C VAL A 81 5.45 -7.74 2.86
N GLU A 82 4.97 -7.21 1.74
CA GLU A 82 4.33 -8.04 0.73
C GLU A 82 5.33 -8.94 -0.01
N ALA A 83 6.50 -8.43 -0.35
CA ALA A 83 7.58 -9.22 -0.93
C ALA A 83 8.01 -10.37 -0.01
N ALA A 84 8.13 -10.11 1.29
CA ALA A 84 8.47 -11.11 2.29
C ALA A 84 7.42 -12.23 2.39
N LYS A 85 6.11 -11.91 2.31
CA LYS A 85 5.03 -12.90 2.27
C LYS A 85 5.15 -13.84 1.08
N LEU A 86 5.65 -13.34 -0.04
CA LEU A 86 5.88 -14.12 -1.27
C LEU A 86 7.22 -14.86 -1.27
N GLY A 87 8.01 -14.73 -0.19
CA GLY A 87 9.29 -15.41 -0.02
C GLY A 87 10.44 -14.77 -0.79
N ALA A 88 10.31 -13.50 -1.16
CA ALA A 88 11.39 -12.72 -1.75
C ALA A 88 12.48 -12.39 -0.71
N ASN A 89 13.71 -12.32 -1.16
CA ASN A 89 14.84 -11.75 -0.39
C ASN A 89 15.30 -10.40 -0.95
N GLY A 90 14.70 -9.95 -2.05
CA GLY A 90 14.97 -8.66 -2.66
C GLY A 90 13.68 -7.99 -3.18
N LEU A 91 13.71 -6.67 -3.17
CA LEU A 91 12.68 -5.82 -3.74
C LEU A 91 13.36 -4.83 -4.68
N LEU A 92 13.12 -4.94 -5.98
CA LEU A 92 13.57 -3.99 -6.98
C LEU A 92 12.51 -2.90 -7.14
N LEU A 93 12.84 -1.67 -6.75
CA LEU A 93 11.93 -0.54 -6.84
C LEU A 93 11.79 -0.09 -8.29
N GLU A 94 10.59 -0.14 -8.86
CA GLU A 94 10.32 0.27 -10.23
C GLU A 94 9.91 1.74 -10.34
N GLY A 95 9.21 2.27 -9.33
CA GLY A 95 8.79 3.66 -9.34
C GLY A 95 8.04 4.07 -8.08
N MET A 96 8.01 5.37 -7.86
CA MET A 96 7.29 6.00 -6.78
C MET A 96 6.75 7.35 -7.25
N GLY A 97 5.51 7.66 -6.90
CA GLY A 97 4.86 8.90 -7.32
C GLY A 97 3.85 9.41 -6.31
N ASP A 98 3.35 10.60 -6.59
CA ASP A 98 2.28 11.22 -5.81
C ASP A 98 0.97 11.15 -6.58
N GLN A 99 -0.09 10.74 -5.89
CA GLN A 99 -1.45 10.76 -6.42
C GLN A 99 -2.36 11.60 -5.53
N PRO A 100 -3.27 12.39 -6.11
CA PRO A 100 -4.31 13.05 -5.33
C PRO A 100 -5.18 12.01 -4.61
N SER A 101 -5.42 12.23 -3.32
CA SER A 101 -6.25 11.33 -2.50
C SER A 101 -7.51 12.00 -1.97
N GLY A 102 -7.75 13.24 -2.34
CA GLY A 102 -8.89 14.03 -1.91
C GLY A 102 -8.48 15.45 -1.52
N SER A 103 -9.43 16.21 -1.05
CA SER A 103 -9.21 17.54 -0.48
C SER A 103 -10.03 17.72 0.79
N VAL A 104 -9.48 18.41 1.78
CA VAL A 104 -10.20 18.84 2.97
C VAL A 104 -10.40 20.34 2.87
N GLY A 105 -11.66 20.78 2.81
CA GLY A 105 -12.04 22.18 2.82
C GLY A 105 -12.70 22.55 4.14
N THR A 106 -12.29 23.65 4.76
CA THR A 106 -13.02 24.27 5.86
C THR A 106 -13.75 25.50 5.29
N GLY A 107 -15.06 25.38 5.16
CA GLY A 107 -15.93 26.48 4.71
C GLY A 107 -17.38 26.04 4.75
N GLY A 108 -18.30 26.91 5.17
CA GLY A 108 -19.73 26.67 5.18
C GLY A 108 -20.28 26.64 3.75
N GLY A 109 -20.25 25.47 3.11
CA GLY A 109 -20.79 25.24 1.78
C GLY A 109 -20.88 23.76 1.49
N SER A 110 -21.93 23.31 0.81
CA SER A 110 -22.09 21.92 0.41
C SER A 110 -21.06 21.54 -0.66
N THR A 111 -20.23 20.56 -0.38
CA THR A 111 -19.32 19.97 -1.37
C THR A 111 -19.96 18.79 -2.04
N SER A 112 -20.16 18.88 -3.35
CA SER A 112 -20.56 17.74 -4.18
C SER A 112 -19.31 17.05 -4.72
N TYR A 113 -19.14 15.77 -4.40
CA TYR A 113 -18.07 14.95 -4.95
C TYR A 113 -18.54 14.30 -6.24
N SER A 114 -17.94 14.67 -7.36
CA SER A 114 -18.06 13.96 -8.62
C SER A 114 -16.66 13.67 -9.13
N GLY A 115 -16.29 12.46 -9.07
CA GLY A 115 -15.12 11.68 -9.59
C GLY A 115 -13.83 12.37 -10.02
N ARG A 116 -13.80 13.58 -10.49
CA ARG A 116 -12.59 14.26 -11.01
C ARG A 116 -12.54 15.78 -10.82
N SER A 117 -13.58 16.40 -10.34
CA SER A 117 -13.61 17.84 -10.11
C SER A 117 -14.48 18.17 -8.91
N ALA A 118 -13.95 18.92 -7.96
CA ALA A 118 -14.70 19.55 -6.91
C ALA A 118 -14.94 21.00 -7.35
N VAL A 119 -16.20 21.36 -7.59
CA VAL A 119 -16.61 22.75 -7.79
C VAL A 119 -17.29 23.20 -6.51
N GLY A 120 -16.62 24.03 -5.74
CA GLY A 120 -17.17 24.68 -4.55
C GLY A 120 -17.10 26.19 -4.73
N ALA A 121 -18.25 26.83 -4.75
CA ALA A 121 -18.33 28.30 -4.64
C ALA A 121 -18.41 28.63 -3.13
N GLY A 122 -17.29 28.99 -2.53
CA GLY A 122 -17.20 29.43 -1.14
C GLY A 122 -15.81 29.96 -0.84
N ILE A 123 -15.72 30.93 0.02
CA ILE A 123 -14.43 31.39 0.56
C ILE A 123 -13.96 30.34 1.57
N GLY A 124 -13.19 29.39 1.09
CA GLY A 124 -12.63 28.31 1.90
C GLY A 124 -11.22 27.94 1.45
N VAL A 125 -10.36 27.57 2.38
CA VAL A 125 -9.04 27.04 2.08
C VAL A 125 -9.19 25.55 1.81
N ASN A 126 -8.98 25.13 0.55
CA ASN A 126 -8.92 23.73 0.19
C ASN A 126 -7.48 23.24 0.26
N VAL A 127 -7.22 22.31 1.15
CA VAL A 127 -5.94 21.61 1.23
C VAL A 127 -6.07 20.30 0.46
N GLY A 128 -5.40 20.22 -0.68
CA GLY A 128 -5.29 18.99 -1.45
C GLY A 128 -4.49 17.94 -0.66
N LEU A 129 -5.07 16.78 -0.48
CA LEU A 129 -4.39 15.64 0.13
C LEU A 129 -3.74 14.79 -0.97
N THR A 130 -2.49 14.44 -0.79
CA THR A 130 -1.76 13.54 -1.68
C THR A 130 -1.37 12.27 -0.95
N ARG A 131 -1.40 11.16 -1.66
CA ARG A 131 -0.84 9.89 -1.21
C ARG A 131 0.37 9.52 -2.05
N LYS A 132 1.36 8.89 -1.45
CA LYS A 132 2.43 8.24 -2.18
C LYS A 132 1.93 6.90 -2.70
N VAL A 133 2.26 6.59 -3.93
CA VAL A 133 2.09 5.27 -4.53
C VAL A 133 3.45 4.76 -4.95
N GLY A 134 3.65 3.47 -4.86
CA GLY A 134 4.90 2.86 -5.29
C GLY A 134 4.68 1.46 -5.83
N GLY A 135 5.51 1.08 -6.78
CA GLY A 135 5.57 -0.25 -7.34
C GLY A 135 6.98 -0.81 -7.30
N GLY A 136 7.07 -2.11 -7.20
CA GLY A 136 8.33 -2.83 -7.20
C GLY A 136 8.15 -4.28 -7.58
N LEU A 137 9.26 -4.90 -7.94
CA LEU A 137 9.35 -6.30 -8.30
C LEU A 137 9.91 -7.09 -7.12
N ALA A 138 9.14 -8.03 -6.59
CA ALA A 138 9.63 -9.00 -5.63
C ALA A 138 10.53 -9.99 -6.34
N ILE A 139 11.78 -10.11 -5.92
CA ILE A 139 12.79 -10.95 -6.53
C ILE A 139 13.43 -11.88 -5.53
N TYR A 140 13.96 -12.98 -6.00
CA TYR A 140 14.83 -13.86 -5.26
C TYR A 140 16.21 -13.88 -5.87
N VAL A 141 17.15 -13.24 -5.19
CA VAL A 141 18.55 -13.22 -5.58
C VAL A 141 19.20 -14.50 -5.05
N GLN A 142 19.86 -15.24 -5.93
CA GLN A 142 20.51 -16.49 -5.57
C GLN A 142 21.75 -16.21 -4.73
N PRO A 143 21.91 -16.83 -3.55
CA PRO A 143 23.16 -16.74 -2.81
C PRO A 143 24.29 -17.41 -3.60
N GLN A 144 25.47 -16.79 -3.58
CA GLN A 144 26.70 -17.39 -4.15
C GLN A 144 27.18 -18.52 -3.26
#